data_133da7a8efd19509a67d46562c6dedb8
#
_entry.id   133da7a8efd19509a67d46562c6dedb8
#
_cell.length_a   1.000
_cell.length_b   1.000
_cell.length_c   1.000
_cell.angle_alpha   90.00
_cell.angle_beta   90.00
_cell.angle_gamma   90.00
#
_symmetry.space_group_name_H-M   'P 1'
#
loop_
_entity.id
_entity.type
_entity.pdbx_description
1 polymer ?
#
loop_
_entity_poly.entity_id
_entity_poly.type
_entity_poly.pdbx_seq_one_letter_code
_entity_poly.pdbx_strand_id
1 'polypeptide(L)'
;MNRKKVLYFMPDNPMKGHAGNISRCRQMLSFFNERDSMFETDFVSEHIWGDWDQESEIKFHQKYPKLGLELIQRKIKRDNLLGYLFRYKIPNFLHRLFYQNRIDLTTLLMHRTFRKVLSKKKYDIVIISYAQWGTLIKNLSYRAYTINDTHDFISLQKESDLDHPAKSGKNLRDEFRILKTFDCIWTFSVEEQFMFSQVVNNPVKLIPIGYPLFPEQAEQSFRYDLIYVASNNPHNIKGINWFIKEVLPLLKNTRIAVIGKIAQHVVDHPSIHKLGFVDDLEEAYQSSKVSICPMLSGTGIKIKVLESLSMGIPVVTNSYGVTGLVNKINNGCLVSDEPQEFADHIQKLLENEPFRQAIAQQGRELMKSFYNLAQEEKVLMDSLLDPFNKK
;
A
#
# COMPACT_ATOMS: atom_id res chain seq x y z
N MET A 1 27.67 -9.24 15.26
CA MET A 1 27.30 -7.80 15.12
C MET A 1 26.29 -7.46 16.21
N ASN A 2 26.37 -6.27 16.82
CA ASN A 2 25.30 -5.84 17.73
C ASN A 2 24.00 -5.65 16.95
N ARG A 3 22.89 -6.13 17.50
CA ARG A 3 21.53 -5.95 16.95
C ARG A 3 21.27 -4.46 16.71
N LYS A 4 20.71 -4.11 15.54
CA LYS A 4 20.30 -2.74 15.26
C LYS A 4 18.94 -2.47 15.89
N LYS A 5 18.80 -1.37 16.60
CA LYS A 5 17.53 -0.95 17.21
C LYS A 5 16.71 -0.17 16.19
N VAL A 6 15.53 -0.68 15.88
CA VAL A 6 14.62 -0.13 14.85
C VAL A 6 13.34 0.38 15.50
N LEU A 7 12.94 1.59 15.14
CA LEU A 7 11.59 2.07 15.37
C LEU A 7 10.86 2.08 14.02
N TYR A 8 9.76 1.35 13.92
CA TYR A 8 8.89 1.35 12.75
C TYR A 8 7.53 1.95 13.12
N PHE A 9 7.23 3.12 12.56
CA PHE A 9 5.96 3.80 12.76
C PHE A 9 5.03 3.61 11.57
N MET A 10 3.81 3.14 11.85
CA MET A 10 2.67 3.08 10.94
C MET A 10 1.41 3.46 11.73
N PRO A 11 0.59 4.43 11.25
CA PRO A 11 -0.57 4.89 12.02
C PRO A 11 -1.68 3.83 12.15
N ASP A 12 -1.81 2.96 11.13
CA ASP A 12 -2.88 1.96 11.04
C ASP A 12 -2.59 0.72 11.88
N ASN A 13 -3.65 0.01 12.26
CA ASN A 13 -3.58 -1.24 13.00
C ASN A 13 -3.43 -2.44 12.03
N PRO A 14 -2.30 -3.14 12.03
CA PRO A 14 -2.09 -4.27 11.14
C PRO A 14 -2.95 -5.49 11.49
N MET A 15 -3.61 -5.51 12.64
CA MET A 15 -4.52 -6.61 13.03
C MET A 15 -5.94 -6.41 12.50
N LYS A 16 -6.25 -5.24 11.95
CA LYS A 16 -7.57 -4.89 11.38
C LYS A 16 -7.45 -4.54 9.89
N GLY A 17 -8.45 -4.96 9.11
CA GLY A 17 -8.56 -4.61 7.67
C GLY A 17 -7.67 -5.42 6.73
N HIS A 18 -7.87 -5.18 5.41
CA HIS A 18 -7.24 -5.91 4.31
C HIS A 18 -6.78 -4.97 3.18
N ALA A 19 -6.54 -3.69 3.47
CA ALA A 19 -6.05 -2.74 2.47
C ALA A 19 -4.56 -2.97 2.16
N GLY A 20 -4.09 -2.53 0.99
CA GLY A 20 -2.72 -2.74 0.54
C GLY A 20 -1.66 -2.21 1.52
N ASN A 21 -1.90 -1.05 2.15
CA ASN A 21 -1.03 -0.50 3.19
C ASN A 21 -0.95 -1.39 4.43
N ILE A 22 -2.05 -2.07 4.80
CA ILE A 22 -2.09 -3.02 5.91
C ILE A 22 -1.29 -4.28 5.55
N SER A 23 -1.44 -4.79 4.33
CA SER A 23 -0.67 -5.93 3.84
C SER A 23 0.83 -5.63 3.87
N ARG A 24 1.23 -4.44 3.40
CA ARG A 24 2.62 -3.98 3.47
C ARG A 24 3.13 -3.88 4.90
N CYS A 25 2.34 -3.30 5.80
CA CYS A 25 2.70 -3.22 7.21
C CYS A 25 2.95 -4.62 7.81
N ARG A 26 2.07 -5.59 7.51
CA ARG A 26 2.23 -6.98 7.95
C ARG A 26 3.50 -7.64 7.40
N GLN A 27 3.84 -7.41 6.13
CA GLN A 27 5.10 -7.89 5.54
C GLN A 27 6.31 -7.33 6.28
N MET A 28 6.35 -6.02 6.53
CA MET A 28 7.44 -5.39 7.30
C MET A 28 7.56 -5.94 8.73
N LEU A 29 6.43 -6.14 9.41
CA LEU A 29 6.43 -6.71 10.76
C LEU A 29 6.92 -8.16 10.75
N SER A 30 6.50 -8.98 9.78
CA SER A 30 6.99 -10.35 9.62
C SER A 30 8.50 -10.36 9.34
N PHE A 31 8.95 -9.49 8.42
CA PHE A 31 10.39 -9.33 8.11
C PHE A 31 11.22 -9.06 9.37
N PHE A 32 10.81 -8.09 10.20
CA PHE A 32 11.54 -7.78 11.44
C PHE A 32 11.38 -8.87 12.50
N ASN A 33 10.21 -9.48 12.63
CA ASN A 33 9.98 -10.53 13.61
C ASN A 33 10.81 -11.81 13.33
N GLU A 34 11.01 -12.15 12.06
CA GLU A 34 11.84 -13.28 11.65
C GLU A 34 13.35 -13.00 11.80
N ARG A 35 13.74 -11.74 11.79
CA ARG A 35 15.16 -11.29 11.86
C ARG A 35 15.51 -10.61 13.18
N ASP A 36 14.93 -11.11 14.27
CA ASP A 36 15.17 -10.58 15.61
C ASP A 36 16.63 -10.72 16.09
N SER A 37 17.39 -11.64 15.50
CA SER A 37 18.84 -11.75 15.74
C SER A 37 19.64 -10.55 15.20
N MET A 38 19.13 -9.86 14.18
CA MET A 38 19.74 -8.69 13.54
C MET A 38 19.11 -7.38 13.99
N PHE A 39 17.81 -7.37 14.22
CA PHE A 39 17.02 -6.18 14.52
C PHE A 39 16.25 -6.34 15.84
N GLU A 40 16.39 -5.36 16.72
CA GLU A 40 15.53 -5.18 17.87
C GLU A 40 14.50 -4.10 17.51
N THR A 41 13.25 -4.49 17.23
CA THR A 41 12.27 -3.61 16.62
C THR A 41 11.09 -3.30 17.53
N ASP A 42 10.78 -2.01 17.67
CA ASP A 42 9.54 -1.52 18.25
C ASP A 42 8.62 -1.00 17.13
N PHE A 43 7.44 -1.57 17.07
CA PHE A 43 6.36 -1.06 16.25
C PHE A 43 5.61 0.04 17.00
N VAL A 44 5.48 1.19 16.37
CA VAL A 44 4.78 2.35 16.94
C VAL A 44 3.54 2.64 16.09
N SER A 45 2.36 2.71 16.73
CA SER A 45 1.11 3.01 16.02
C SER A 45 0.29 4.09 16.73
N GLU A 46 -0.68 4.68 16.04
CA GLU A 46 -1.57 5.68 16.63
C GLU A 46 -2.84 5.01 17.16
N HIS A 47 -3.14 5.21 18.43
CA HIS A 47 -4.18 4.48 19.16
C HIS A 47 -5.59 4.66 18.54
N ILE A 48 -5.99 5.92 18.26
CA ILE A 48 -7.36 6.22 17.78
C ILE A 48 -7.47 6.01 16.27
N TRP A 49 -6.45 6.39 15.50
CA TRP A 49 -6.43 6.21 14.04
C TRP A 49 -6.44 4.73 13.67
N GLY A 50 -5.60 3.94 14.34
CA GLY A 50 -5.54 2.50 14.15
C GLY A 50 -6.70 1.74 14.79
N ASP A 51 -7.58 2.41 15.51
CA ASP A 51 -8.68 1.75 16.25
C ASP A 51 -8.18 0.57 17.09
N TRP A 52 -7.12 0.82 17.88
CA TRP A 52 -6.52 -0.19 18.74
C TRP A 52 -7.41 -0.48 19.94
N ASP A 53 -7.57 -1.76 20.25
CA ASP A 53 -8.26 -2.32 21.41
C ASP A 53 -7.44 -3.48 22.00
N GLN A 54 -7.84 -3.95 23.17
CA GLN A 54 -7.16 -5.01 23.89
C GLN A 54 -7.04 -6.30 23.06
N GLU A 55 -8.04 -6.63 22.25
CA GLU A 55 -8.02 -7.81 21.36
C GLU A 55 -6.92 -7.68 20.29
N SER A 56 -6.81 -6.51 19.66
CA SER A 56 -5.78 -6.22 18.66
C SER A 56 -4.37 -6.27 19.24
N GLU A 57 -4.19 -5.78 20.49
CA GLU A 57 -2.89 -5.84 21.17
C GLU A 57 -2.49 -7.29 21.47
N ILE A 58 -3.42 -8.12 21.95
CA ILE A 58 -3.19 -9.56 22.17
C ILE A 58 -2.83 -10.25 20.85
N LYS A 59 -3.60 -10.03 19.78
CA LYS A 59 -3.33 -10.61 18.46
C LYS A 59 -1.97 -10.17 17.92
N PHE A 60 -1.58 -8.91 18.15
CA PHE A 60 -0.27 -8.42 17.73
C PHE A 60 0.86 -9.21 18.40
N HIS A 61 0.83 -9.34 19.72
CA HIS A 61 1.87 -10.06 20.47
C HIS A 61 1.89 -11.57 20.18
N GLN A 62 0.73 -12.17 19.88
CA GLN A 62 0.65 -13.56 19.43
C GLN A 62 1.31 -13.76 18.08
N LYS A 63 1.06 -12.83 17.14
CA LYS A 63 1.56 -12.93 15.77
C LYS A 63 3.03 -12.48 15.62
N TYR A 64 3.44 -11.48 16.38
CA TYR A 64 4.78 -10.89 16.35
C TYR A 64 5.44 -10.85 17.74
N PRO A 65 5.73 -12.03 18.32
CA PRO A 65 6.14 -12.14 19.73
C PRO A 65 7.50 -11.51 20.04
N LYS A 66 8.31 -11.22 19.01
CA LYS A 66 9.65 -10.65 19.15
C LYS A 66 9.69 -9.13 18.94
N LEU A 67 8.57 -8.52 18.62
CA LEU A 67 8.45 -7.08 18.41
C LEU A 67 7.85 -6.37 19.64
N GLY A 68 8.39 -5.19 19.95
CA GLY A 68 7.74 -4.28 20.89
C GLY A 68 6.54 -3.57 20.24
N LEU A 69 5.52 -3.25 21.04
CA LEU A 69 4.37 -2.43 20.61
C LEU A 69 4.30 -1.18 21.48
N GLU A 70 4.24 -0.02 20.83
CA GLU A 70 4.09 1.28 21.47
C GLU A 70 2.92 2.05 20.83
N LEU A 71 1.93 2.42 21.62
CA LEU A 71 0.77 3.17 21.13
C LEU A 71 0.91 4.64 21.51
N ILE A 72 0.90 5.52 20.52
CA ILE A 72 0.94 6.97 20.71
C ILE A 72 -0.42 7.61 20.46
N GLN A 73 -0.60 8.82 20.97
CA GLN A 73 -1.86 9.55 20.90
C GLN A 73 -1.72 10.80 20.04
N ARG A 74 -2.62 10.92 19.06
CA ARG A 74 -2.76 12.11 18.22
C ARG A 74 -3.83 13.07 18.72
N LYS A 75 -4.91 12.54 19.31
CA LYS A 75 -6.06 13.32 19.83
C LYS A 75 -6.40 12.93 21.26
N ILE A 76 -7.08 13.81 21.96
CA ILE A 76 -7.70 13.55 23.28
C ILE A 76 -9.20 13.32 23.06
N LYS A 77 -9.81 12.39 23.77
CA LYS A 77 -11.27 12.25 23.83
C LYS A 77 -11.90 13.54 24.40
N ARG A 78 -13.10 13.86 23.95
CA ARG A 78 -13.82 15.10 24.36
C ARG A 78 -14.57 14.96 25.69
N ASP A 79 -14.12 14.11 26.58
CA ASP A 79 -14.79 13.81 27.84
C ASP A 79 -14.76 15.02 28.81
N ASN A 80 -13.76 15.89 28.69
CA ASN A 80 -13.65 17.15 29.41
C ASN A 80 -13.40 18.30 28.44
N LEU A 81 -14.42 19.13 28.22
CA LEU A 81 -14.39 20.21 27.23
C LEU A 81 -13.28 21.26 27.48
N LEU A 82 -13.10 21.67 28.74
CA LEU A 82 -12.04 22.62 29.10
C LEU A 82 -10.64 22.00 28.90
N GLY A 83 -10.45 20.76 29.35
CA GLY A 83 -9.21 20.04 29.15
C GLY A 83 -8.91 19.84 27.67
N TYR A 84 -9.91 19.51 26.85
CA TYR A 84 -9.78 19.39 25.40
C TYR A 84 -9.39 20.73 24.75
N LEU A 85 -10.04 21.85 25.14
CA LEU A 85 -9.75 23.17 24.59
C LEU A 85 -8.32 23.63 24.91
N PHE A 86 -7.94 23.64 26.20
CA PHE A 86 -6.67 24.22 26.63
C PHE A 86 -5.46 23.31 26.40
N ARG A 87 -5.61 21.98 26.52
CA ARG A 87 -4.49 21.04 26.38
C ARG A 87 -4.31 20.52 24.95
N TYR A 88 -5.32 20.66 24.08
CA TYR A 88 -5.29 20.10 22.72
C TYR A 88 -5.66 21.12 21.64
N LYS A 89 -6.88 21.67 21.65
CA LYS A 89 -7.39 22.48 20.51
C LYS A 89 -6.63 23.80 20.33
N ILE A 90 -6.49 24.60 21.40
CA ILE A 90 -5.81 25.89 21.34
C ILE A 90 -4.31 25.75 21.00
N PRO A 91 -3.51 24.88 21.68
CA PRO A 91 -2.11 24.68 21.32
C PRO A 91 -1.91 24.21 19.88
N ASN A 92 -2.73 23.28 19.38
CA ASN A 92 -2.63 22.83 18.00
C ASN A 92 -3.05 23.91 16.99
N PHE A 93 -4.03 24.73 17.32
CA PHE A 93 -4.42 25.87 16.47
C PHE A 93 -3.27 26.88 16.36
N LEU A 94 -2.68 27.28 17.47
CA LEU A 94 -1.53 28.19 17.49
C LEU A 94 -0.33 27.59 16.73
N HIS A 95 -0.03 26.33 16.94
CA HIS A 95 1.04 25.64 16.21
C HIS A 95 0.80 25.69 14.70
N ARG A 96 -0.44 25.46 14.23
CA ARG A 96 -0.78 25.53 12.80
C ARG A 96 -0.71 26.93 12.20
N LEU A 97 -0.88 27.98 12.97
CA LEU A 97 -0.70 29.37 12.51
C LEU A 97 0.76 29.64 12.13
N PHE A 98 1.71 29.07 12.87
CA PHE A 98 3.14 29.26 12.64
C PHE A 98 3.76 28.19 11.75
N TYR A 99 3.19 26.97 11.77
CA TYR A 99 3.67 25.82 11.00
C TYR A 99 2.70 25.50 9.87
N GLN A 100 2.96 26.07 8.70
CA GLN A 100 2.11 25.92 7.51
C GLN A 100 2.61 24.76 6.63
N ASN A 101 2.30 23.52 7.00
CA ASN A 101 2.41 22.38 6.11
C ASN A 101 1.03 21.73 5.94
N ARG A 102 0.57 21.62 4.69
CA ARG A 102 -0.82 21.22 4.36
C ARG A 102 -1.05 19.73 4.41
N ILE A 103 0.00 18.94 4.24
CA ILE A 103 -0.12 17.47 4.28
C ILE A 103 0.17 16.92 5.67
N ASP A 104 0.86 17.66 6.53
CA ASP A 104 1.21 17.21 7.87
C ASP A 104 -0.03 16.99 8.74
N LEU A 105 -0.21 15.76 9.18
CA LEU A 105 -1.32 15.34 10.06
C LEU A 105 -0.91 15.21 11.52
N THR A 106 0.34 15.48 11.86
CA THR A 106 0.82 15.39 13.25
C THR A 106 0.18 16.47 14.14
N THR A 107 0.21 16.25 15.43
CA THR A 107 -0.27 17.18 16.46
C THR A 107 0.78 17.33 17.54
N LEU A 108 0.71 18.42 18.33
CA LEU A 108 1.61 18.60 19.48
C LEU A 108 1.54 17.44 20.49
N LEU A 109 0.35 16.87 20.68
CA LEU A 109 0.18 15.70 21.54
C LEU A 109 0.92 14.49 20.96
N MET A 110 0.81 14.26 19.67
CA MET A 110 1.49 13.17 18.97
C MET A 110 3.01 13.33 19.09
N HIS A 111 3.55 14.53 18.87
CA HIS A 111 4.97 14.80 19.10
C HIS A 111 5.40 14.53 20.55
N ARG A 112 4.57 14.89 21.53
CA ARG A 112 4.88 14.63 22.96
C ARG A 112 4.90 13.14 23.27
N THR A 113 3.91 12.39 22.79
CA THR A 113 3.81 10.95 23.03
C THR A 113 4.90 10.18 22.28
N PHE A 114 5.21 10.57 21.03
CA PHE A 114 6.30 9.99 20.27
C PHE A 114 7.67 10.25 20.92
N ARG A 115 7.90 11.46 21.45
CA ARG A 115 9.13 11.78 22.21
C ARG A 115 9.30 10.91 23.44
N LYS A 116 8.21 10.53 24.12
CA LYS A 116 8.28 9.58 25.25
C LYS A 116 8.76 8.21 24.78
N VAL A 117 8.35 7.74 23.62
CA VAL A 117 8.87 6.48 23.03
C VAL A 117 10.37 6.62 22.75
N LEU A 118 10.78 7.70 22.08
CA LEU A 118 12.20 7.96 21.77
C LEU A 118 13.09 8.14 23.01
N SER A 119 12.53 8.51 24.17
CA SER A 119 13.29 8.65 25.41
C SER A 119 13.55 7.32 26.12
N LYS A 120 12.84 6.23 25.79
CA LYS A 120 13.02 4.92 26.40
C LYS A 120 14.32 4.25 25.97
N LYS A 121 14.69 4.40 24.68
CA LYS A 121 15.94 3.90 24.12
C LYS A 121 16.36 4.69 22.88
N LYS A 122 17.66 4.66 22.55
CA LYS A 122 18.16 5.22 21.28
C LYS A 122 18.00 4.19 20.17
N TYR A 123 17.41 4.59 19.06
CA TYR A 123 17.24 3.77 17.86
C TYR A 123 18.34 4.06 16.84
N ASP A 124 18.85 3.03 16.18
CA ASP A 124 19.80 3.16 15.08
C ASP A 124 19.08 3.57 13.78
N ILE A 125 17.86 3.05 13.60
CA ILE A 125 17.02 3.24 12.41
C ILE A 125 15.62 3.67 12.85
N VAL A 126 15.08 4.70 12.17
CA VAL A 126 13.71 5.17 12.39
C VAL A 126 12.97 5.21 11.05
N ILE A 127 11.96 4.38 10.90
CA ILE A 127 11.14 4.28 9.70
C ILE A 127 9.78 4.92 10.00
N ILE A 128 9.37 5.89 9.19
CA ILE A 128 8.06 6.56 9.30
C ILE A 128 7.28 6.28 8.01
N SER A 129 6.17 5.57 8.15
CA SER A 129 5.22 5.36 7.04
C SER A 129 4.45 6.64 6.74
N TYR A 130 4.30 6.93 5.45
CA TYR A 130 3.68 8.11 4.86
C TYR A 130 4.37 9.45 5.17
N ALA A 131 4.53 10.27 4.15
CA ALA A 131 5.10 11.61 4.28
C ALA A 131 4.32 12.50 5.28
N GLN A 132 3.00 12.32 5.38
CA GLN A 132 2.13 13.11 6.27
C GLN A 132 2.40 12.94 7.77
N TRP A 133 3.19 11.96 8.17
CA TRP A 133 3.65 11.74 9.55
C TRP A 133 5.15 12.02 9.70
N GLY A 134 5.80 12.39 8.61
CA GLY A 134 7.26 12.50 8.55
C GLY A 134 7.85 13.52 9.52
N THR A 135 7.09 14.54 9.96
CA THR A 135 7.60 15.52 10.92
C THR A 135 7.90 14.96 12.30
N LEU A 136 7.45 13.72 12.59
CA LEU A 136 7.78 13.02 13.85
C LEU A 136 9.29 12.87 14.06
N ILE A 137 10.10 12.76 12.99
CA ILE A 137 11.56 12.65 13.12
C ILE A 137 12.22 13.90 13.77
N LYS A 138 11.53 15.07 13.75
CA LYS A 138 12.00 16.27 14.44
C LYS A 138 12.14 16.10 15.97
N ASN A 139 11.57 15.03 16.53
CA ASN A 139 11.71 14.71 17.95
C ASN A 139 12.99 13.95 18.28
N LEU A 140 13.76 13.51 17.28
CA LEU A 140 15.06 12.88 17.49
C LEU A 140 16.05 13.91 18.06
N SER A 141 16.64 13.58 19.21
CA SER A 141 17.69 14.37 19.88
C SER A 141 19.09 13.78 19.67
N TYR A 142 19.19 12.74 18.83
CA TYR A 142 20.41 12.02 18.49
C TYR A 142 20.39 11.60 17.03
N ARG A 143 21.53 11.22 16.49
CA ARG A 143 21.61 10.73 15.10
C ARG A 143 21.05 9.32 14.99
N ALA A 144 20.08 9.13 14.12
CA ALA A 144 19.58 7.86 13.66
C ALA A 144 19.51 7.89 12.13
N TYR A 145 19.54 6.73 11.49
CA TYR A 145 19.24 6.62 10.07
C TYR A 145 17.72 6.68 9.87
N THR A 146 17.25 7.68 9.14
CA THR A 146 15.83 7.96 9.00
C THR A 146 15.32 7.60 7.62
N ILE A 147 14.22 6.84 7.56
CA ILE A 147 13.62 6.35 6.33
C ILE A 147 12.15 6.82 6.30
N ASN A 148 11.72 7.41 5.19
CA ASN A 148 10.30 7.57 4.92
C ASN A 148 9.81 6.48 3.96
N ASP A 149 8.90 5.63 4.43
CA ASP A 149 8.19 4.63 3.64
C ASP A 149 6.91 5.28 3.10
N THR A 150 6.93 5.76 1.84
CA THR A 150 5.92 6.71 1.36
C THR A 150 4.54 6.10 1.21
N HIS A 151 4.41 4.82 0.90
CA HIS A 151 3.19 4.09 0.53
C HIS A 151 2.45 4.68 -0.67
N ASP A 152 2.25 6.01 -0.68
CA ASP A 152 1.51 6.75 -1.69
C ASP A 152 2.12 8.13 -1.91
N PHE A 153 1.91 8.68 -3.09
CA PHE A 153 2.18 10.08 -3.40
C PHE A 153 0.99 10.93 -2.96
N ILE A 154 1.00 11.36 -1.70
CA ILE A 154 -0.13 11.99 -1.00
C ILE A 154 -0.68 13.22 -1.74
N SER A 155 0.20 14.04 -2.33
CA SER A 155 -0.21 15.23 -3.06
C SER A 155 -1.03 14.89 -4.30
N LEU A 156 -0.66 13.84 -5.03
CA LEU A 156 -1.37 13.40 -6.24
C LEU A 156 -2.67 12.66 -5.92
N GLN A 157 -2.77 11.99 -4.78
CA GLN A 157 -4.04 11.38 -4.36
C GLN A 157 -5.12 12.42 -4.10
N LYS A 158 -4.77 13.58 -3.52
CA LYS A 158 -5.74 14.66 -3.27
C LYS A 158 -6.19 15.37 -4.54
N GLU A 159 -5.41 15.25 -5.61
CA GLU A 159 -5.75 15.83 -6.92
C GLU A 159 -6.65 14.95 -7.77
N SER A 160 -6.55 13.64 -7.59
CA SER A 160 -7.51 12.75 -8.22
C SER A 160 -8.95 12.99 -7.72
N ASP A 161 -9.12 13.74 -6.62
CA ASP A 161 -10.37 14.39 -6.21
C ASP A 161 -10.50 15.75 -6.94
N LEU A 162 -10.61 15.72 -8.21
CA LEU A 162 -10.73 16.64 -9.34
C LEU A 162 -11.17 18.09 -9.12
N ASP A 163 -11.40 18.57 -7.92
CA ASP A 163 -12.10 19.86 -7.69
C ASP A 163 -11.19 21.08 -7.47
N HIS A 164 -9.87 20.93 -7.28
CA HIS A 164 -9.01 22.09 -7.01
C HIS A 164 -7.55 21.99 -7.48
N PRO A 165 -7.23 22.14 -8.77
CA PRO A 165 -5.85 22.12 -9.29
C PRO A 165 -4.89 23.12 -8.64
N ALA A 166 -5.39 24.26 -8.23
CA ALA A 166 -4.57 25.34 -7.63
C ALA A 166 -3.97 25.00 -6.24
N LYS A 167 -4.46 23.94 -5.57
CA LYS A 167 -3.92 23.49 -4.28
C LYS A 167 -2.76 22.52 -4.42
N SER A 168 -2.63 21.86 -5.56
CA SER A 168 -1.70 20.80 -5.90
C SER A 168 -0.25 21.20 -5.73
N GLY A 169 0.17 22.25 -6.38
CA GLY A 169 1.55 22.70 -6.31
C GLY A 169 2.01 23.05 -4.88
N LYS A 170 1.08 23.51 -4.02
CA LYS A 170 1.39 23.77 -2.61
C LYS A 170 1.50 22.48 -1.80
N ASN A 171 0.62 21.51 -2.05
CA ASN A 171 0.68 20.20 -1.40
C ASN A 171 1.98 19.48 -1.80
N LEU A 172 2.30 19.47 -3.09
CA LEU A 172 3.51 18.89 -3.64
C LEU A 172 4.78 19.48 -2.98
N ARG A 173 4.88 20.82 -2.93
CA ARG A 173 5.99 21.50 -2.24
C ARG A 173 6.09 21.09 -0.77
N ASP A 174 4.96 20.97 -0.08
CA ASP A 174 4.90 20.65 1.33
C ASP A 174 5.28 19.17 1.59
N GLU A 175 4.95 18.25 0.68
CA GLU A 175 5.36 16.86 0.71
C GLU A 175 6.88 16.72 0.51
N PHE A 176 7.41 17.33 -0.54
CA PHE A 176 8.87 17.31 -0.79
C PHE A 176 9.67 17.97 0.34
N ARG A 177 9.11 18.99 0.99
CA ARG A 177 9.77 19.61 2.16
C ARG A 177 9.91 18.63 3.33
N ILE A 178 8.94 17.73 3.52
CA ILE A 178 9.05 16.65 4.52
C ILE A 178 10.04 15.60 4.04
N LEU A 179 9.90 15.09 2.82
CA LEU A 179 10.74 14.02 2.28
C LEU A 179 12.24 14.39 2.32
N LYS A 180 12.60 15.63 2.04
CA LYS A 180 13.99 16.13 2.13
C LYS A 180 14.62 16.05 3.51
N THR A 181 13.85 15.82 4.56
CA THR A 181 14.37 15.71 5.93
C THR A 181 14.84 14.30 6.30
N PHE A 182 14.54 13.30 5.47
CA PHE A 182 14.93 11.90 5.69
C PHE A 182 16.27 11.57 5.04
N ASP A 183 16.96 10.57 5.57
CA ASP A 183 18.21 10.08 4.97
C ASP A 183 17.95 9.18 3.74
N CYS A 184 16.79 8.51 3.69
CA CYS A 184 16.37 7.66 2.58
C CYS A 184 14.85 7.70 2.42
N ILE A 185 14.39 7.52 1.20
CA ILE A 185 12.97 7.42 0.86
C ILE A 185 12.75 6.06 0.22
N TRP A 186 11.73 5.34 0.70
CA TRP A 186 11.23 4.12 0.09
C TRP A 186 9.96 4.41 -0.68
N THR A 187 9.84 3.81 -1.85
CA THR A 187 8.66 3.88 -2.70
C THR A 187 8.40 2.54 -3.36
N PHE A 188 7.18 2.31 -3.83
CA PHE A 188 6.75 1.06 -4.46
C PHE A 188 6.48 1.21 -5.95
N SER A 189 6.46 2.44 -6.46
CA SER A 189 6.14 2.81 -7.82
C SER A 189 7.38 3.38 -8.51
N VAL A 190 7.64 2.93 -9.74
CA VAL A 190 8.75 3.48 -10.54
C VAL A 190 8.53 4.94 -10.89
N GLU A 191 7.28 5.38 -11.09
CA GLU A 191 6.96 6.78 -11.34
C GLU A 191 7.25 7.64 -10.12
N GLU A 192 6.90 7.17 -8.92
CA GLU A 192 7.20 7.86 -7.68
C GLU A 192 8.70 7.91 -7.43
N GLN A 193 9.43 6.81 -7.66
CA GLN A 193 10.88 6.77 -7.57
C GLN A 193 11.51 7.83 -8.47
N PHE A 194 11.07 7.88 -9.73
CA PHE A 194 11.55 8.87 -10.68
C PHE A 194 11.26 10.30 -10.19
N MET A 195 10.00 10.61 -9.87
CA MET A 195 9.59 11.94 -9.43
C MET A 195 10.33 12.40 -8.17
N PHE A 196 10.41 11.54 -7.16
CA PHE A 196 11.10 11.91 -5.92
C PHE A 196 12.59 12.12 -6.17
N SER A 197 13.26 11.29 -6.97
CA SER A 197 14.67 11.44 -7.29
C SER A 197 15.01 12.74 -8.04
N GLN A 198 14.04 13.35 -8.75
CA GLN A 198 14.26 14.64 -9.40
C GLN A 198 14.23 15.83 -8.43
N VAL A 199 13.63 15.66 -7.25
CA VAL A 199 13.35 16.77 -6.33
C VAL A 199 14.11 16.68 -5.02
N VAL A 200 14.42 15.46 -4.56
CA VAL A 200 15.20 15.24 -3.34
C VAL A 200 16.63 14.80 -3.68
N ASN A 201 17.60 15.22 -2.87
CA ASN A 201 19.01 14.82 -3.04
C ASN A 201 19.33 13.48 -2.33
N ASN A 202 18.39 13.01 -1.51
CA ASN A 202 18.57 11.81 -0.71
C ASN A 202 18.27 10.55 -1.55
N PRO A 203 18.86 9.39 -1.23
CA PRO A 203 18.56 8.14 -1.91
C PRO A 203 17.07 7.84 -1.92
N VAL A 204 16.53 7.55 -3.11
CA VAL A 204 15.15 7.05 -3.30
C VAL A 204 15.26 5.62 -3.79
N LYS A 205 14.80 4.68 -2.98
CA LYS A 205 14.88 3.24 -3.25
C LYS A 205 13.50 2.69 -3.59
N LEU A 206 13.41 1.99 -4.72
CA LEU A 206 12.23 1.20 -5.06
C LEU A 206 12.27 -0.10 -4.25
N ILE A 207 11.32 -0.27 -3.35
CA ILE A 207 11.16 -1.49 -2.57
C ILE A 207 10.10 -2.33 -3.25
N PRO A 208 10.43 -3.48 -3.84
CA PRO A 208 9.43 -4.34 -4.44
C PRO A 208 8.48 -4.89 -3.37
N ILE A 209 7.24 -5.15 -3.77
CA ILE A 209 6.28 -5.86 -2.91
C ILE A 209 6.38 -7.34 -3.29
N GLY A 210 7.01 -8.12 -2.42
CA GLY A 210 7.24 -9.54 -2.66
C GLY A 210 5.98 -10.37 -2.48
N TYR A 211 5.74 -11.26 -3.43
CA TYR A 211 4.69 -12.28 -3.38
C TYR A 211 5.28 -13.68 -3.50
N PRO A 212 4.67 -14.69 -2.84
CA PRO A 212 4.95 -16.07 -3.18
C PRO A 212 4.52 -16.34 -4.61
N LEU A 213 5.27 -17.18 -5.32
CA LEU A 213 4.87 -17.64 -6.65
C LEU A 213 4.13 -18.95 -6.50
N PHE A 214 2.90 -18.98 -7.00
CA PHE A 214 2.11 -20.21 -6.99
C PHE A 214 2.43 -21.07 -8.20
N PRO A 215 2.58 -22.40 -8.01
CA PRO A 215 2.87 -23.31 -9.11
C PRO A 215 1.70 -23.36 -10.10
N GLU A 216 2.02 -23.67 -11.34
CA GLU A 216 1.01 -23.94 -12.36
C GLU A 216 0.24 -25.22 -11.98
N GLN A 217 -1.08 -25.12 -11.91
CA GLN A 217 -1.91 -26.30 -11.64
C GLN A 217 -2.13 -27.09 -12.92
N ALA A 218 -1.88 -28.42 -12.87
CA ALA A 218 -2.00 -29.32 -14.00
C ALA A 218 -3.45 -29.48 -14.50
N GLU A 219 -4.44 -29.37 -13.59
CA GLU A 219 -5.86 -29.42 -13.91
C GLU A 219 -6.57 -28.22 -13.30
N GLN A 220 -7.05 -27.30 -14.14
CA GLN A 220 -7.81 -26.13 -13.69
C GLN A 220 -9.31 -26.32 -14.00
N SER A 221 -10.09 -26.33 -12.94
CA SER A 221 -11.56 -26.25 -13.05
C SER A 221 -12.02 -24.83 -12.83
N PHE A 222 -12.29 -24.11 -13.93
CA PHE A 222 -12.72 -22.72 -13.85
C PHE A 222 -14.21 -22.60 -13.54
N ARG A 223 -14.56 -21.97 -12.41
CA ARG A 223 -15.94 -21.60 -12.04
C ARG A 223 -16.33 -20.27 -12.65
N TYR A 224 -15.35 -19.36 -12.82
CA TYR A 224 -15.58 -18.00 -13.32
C TYR A 224 -14.70 -17.72 -14.52
N ASP A 225 -15.19 -16.91 -15.41
CA ASP A 225 -14.45 -16.41 -16.56
C ASP A 225 -13.60 -15.21 -16.14
N LEU A 226 -14.15 -14.31 -15.32
CA LEU A 226 -13.46 -13.14 -14.79
C LEU A 226 -13.51 -13.10 -13.27
N ILE A 227 -12.46 -12.50 -12.67
CA ILE A 227 -12.40 -12.15 -11.26
C ILE A 227 -12.08 -10.66 -11.06
N TYR A 228 -12.79 -10.01 -10.13
CA TYR A 228 -12.50 -8.66 -9.65
C TYR A 228 -12.41 -8.63 -8.14
N VAL A 229 -11.23 -8.34 -7.61
CA VAL A 229 -10.97 -8.25 -6.16
C VAL A 229 -10.71 -6.81 -5.79
N ALA A 230 -11.54 -6.21 -4.92
CA ALA A 230 -11.34 -4.82 -4.53
C ALA A 230 -11.98 -4.43 -3.19
N SER A 231 -11.38 -3.41 -2.56
CA SER A 231 -12.02 -2.64 -1.49
C SER A 231 -13.03 -1.64 -2.05
N ASN A 232 -13.86 -1.06 -1.17
CA ASN A 232 -14.89 -0.08 -1.52
C ASN A 232 -14.38 1.37 -1.60
N ASN A 233 -13.12 1.58 -2.02
CA ASN A 233 -12.64 2.94 -2.21
C ASN A 233 -13.23 3.60 -3.48
N PRO A 234 -13.27 4.95 -3.55
CA PRO A 234 -13.90 5.66 -4.68
C PRO A 234 -13.34 5.30 -6.05
N HIS A 235 -12.01 5.04 -6.16
CA HIS A 235 -11.38 4.67 -7.43
C HIS A 235 -11.85 3.31 -7.94
N ASN A 236 -11.98 2.33 -7.03
CA ASN A 236 -12.49 1.01 -7.36
C ASN A 236 -13.98 1.07 -7.76
N ILE A 237 -14.79 1.86 -7.03
CA ILE A 237 -16.21 2.05 -7.35
C ILE A 237 -16.37 2.68 -8.74
N LYS A 238 -15.58 3.73 -9.04
CA LYS A 238 -15.59 4.38 -10.36
C LYS A 238 -15.21 3.40 -11.47
N GLY A 239 -14.16 2.61 -11.25
CA GLY A 239 -13.66 1.64 -12.24
C GLY A 239 -14.67 0.53 -12.52
N ILE A 240 -15.23 -0.10 -11.48
CA ILE A 240 -16.20 -1.19 -11.70
C ILE A 240 -17.50 -0.69 -12.32
N ASN A 241 -17.95 0.53 -11.99
CA ASN A 241 -19.14 1.12 -12.61
C ASN A 241 -18.90 1.40 -14.10
N TRP A 242 -17.72 1.89 -14.48
CA TRP A 242 -17.34 2.03 -15.88
C TRP A 242 -17.34 0.67 -16.58
N PHE A 243 -16.75 -0.35 -15.98
CA PHE A 243 -16.71 -1.69 -16.55
C PHE A 243 -18.13 -2.25 -16.80
N ILE A 244 -19.00 -2.12 -15.80
CA ILE A 244 -20.39 -2.62 -15.89
C ILE A 244 -21.19 -1.87 -16.97
N LYS A 245 -20.99 -0.55 -17.07
CA LYS A 245 -21.74 0.29 -18.00
C LYS A 245 -21.25 0.17 -19.45
N GLU A 246 -19.94 0.19 -19.65
CA GLU A 246 -19.34 0.37 -20.98
C GLU A 246 -18.76 -0.94 -21.56
N VAL A 247 -18.25 -1.86 -20.72
CA VAL A 247 -17.56 -3.08 -21.18
C VAL A 247 -18.45 -4.31 -21.09
N LEU A 248 -19.15 -4.51 -19.97
CA LEU A 248 -19.95 -5.70 -19.74
C LEU A 248 -21.02 -5.96 -20.83
N PRO A 249 -21.69 -4.94 -21.40
CA PRO A 249 -22.65 -5.14 -22.50
C PRO A 249 -22.03 -5.70 -23.79
N LEU A 250 -20.70 -5.57 -23.95
CA LEU A 250 -19.95 -6.08 -25.10
C LEU A 250 -19.53 -7.55 -24.94
N LEU A 251 -19.62 -8.07 -23.70
CA LEU A 251 -19.25 -9.44 -23.36
C LEU A 251 -20.46 -10.39 -23.44
N LYS A 252 -20.24 -11.60 -23.97
CA LYS A 252 -21.30 -12.62 -24.08
C LYS A 252 -21.08 -13.73 -23.05
N ASN A 253 -22.15 -14.13 -22.35
CA ASN A 253 -22.18 -15.30 -21.46
C ASN A 253 -21.00 -15.40 -20.47
N THR A 254 -20.58 -14.26 -19.90
CA THR A 254 -19.40 -14.17 -19.04
C THR A 254 -19.79 -14.24 -17.57
N ARG A 255 -19.16 -15.13 -16.79
CA ARG A 255 -19.37 -15.26 -15.34
C ARG A 255 -18.29 -14.50 -14.61
N ILE A 256 -18.67 -13.54 -13.79
CA ILE A 256 -17.76 -12.60 -13.12
C ILE A 256 -17.86 -12.76 -11.60
N ALA A 257 -16.78 -13.18 -10.96
CA ALA A 257 -16.66 -13.17 -9.49
C ALA A 257 -16.26 -11.77 -9.00
N VAL A 258 -17.03 -11.20 -8.08
CA VAL A 258 -16.73 -9.91 -7.44
C VAL A 258 -16.48 -10.15 -5.95
N ILE A 259 -15.25 -9.85 -5.49
CA ILE A 259 -14.76 -10.17 -4.15
C ILE A 259 -14.35 -8.89 -3.41
N GLY A 260 -14.62 -8.87 -2.11
CA GLY A 260 -14.31 -7.79 -1.19
C GLY A 260 -15.48 -6.84 -0.94
N LYS A 261 -15.23 -5.77 -0.18
CA LYS A 261 -16.25 -4.76 0.18
C LYS A 261 -16.86 -4.08 -1.05
N ILE A 262 -16.20 -4.11 -2.18
CA ILE A 262 -16.72 -3.56 -3.46
C ILE A 262 -18.03 -4.22 -3.89
N ALA A 263 -18.26 -5.49 -3.55
CA ALA A 263 -19.45 -6.22 -3.91
C ALA A 263 -20.76 -5.52 -3.47
N GLN A 264 -20.72 -4.73 -2.40
CA GLN A 264 -21.85 -3.96 -1.89
C GLN A 264 -22.22 -2.76 -2.79
N HIS A 265 -21.30 -2.32 -3.65
CA HIS A 265 -21.46 -1.17 -4.55
C HIS A 265 -21.71 -1.58 -6.01
N VAL A 266 -21.75 -2.87 -6.28
CA VAL A 266 -21.99 -3.42 -7.62
C VAL A 266 -23.49 -3.69 -7.77
N VAL A 267 -24.07 -3.27 -8.90
CA VAL A 267 -25.48 -3.55 -9.24
C VAL A 267 -25.69 -5.05 -9.46
N ASP A 268 -26.92 -5.52 -9.25
CA ASP A 268 -27.28 -6.91 -9.55
C ASP A 268 -27.34 -7.11 -11.07
N HIS A 269 -26.64 -8.15 -11.54
CA HIS A 269 -26.61 -8.53 -12.95
C HIS A 269 -26.44 -10.05 -13.07
N PRO A 270 -27.09 -10.72 -14.04
CA PRO A 270 -27.02 -12.19 -14.18
C PRO A 270 -25.60 -12.74 -14.33
N SER A 271 -24.70 -11.98 -14.94
CA SER A 271 -23.29 -12.35 -15.11
C SER A 271 -22.42 -12.12 -13.86
N ILE A 272 -22.92 -11.45 -12.83
CA ILE A 272 -22.11 -11.02 -11.68
C ILE A 272 -22.45 -11.83 -10.44
N HIS A 273 -21.45 -12.53 -9.93
CA HIS A 273 -21.50 -13.30 -8.68
C HIS A 273 -20.81 -12.49 -7.58
N LYS A 274 -21.60 -11.88 -6.70
CA LYS A 274 -21.09 -11.09 -5.56
C LYS A 274 -20.73 -12.02 -4.43
N LEU A 275 -19.46 -12.40 -4.33
CA LEU A 275 -18.97 -13.32 -3.29
C LEU A 275 -18.69 -12.62 -1.95
N GLY A 276 -18.54 -11.29 -1.96
CA GLY A 276 -18.19 -10.54 -0.75
C GLY A 276 -16.78 -10.89 -0.25
N PHE A 277 -16.66 -11.14 1.06
CA PHE A 277 -15.41 -11.68 1.60
C PHE A 277 -15.38 -13.19 1.41
N VAL A 278 -14.22 -13.70 1.00
CA VAL A 278 -13.95 -15.13 0.89
C VAL A 278 -12.84 -15.50 1.86
N ASP A 279 -12.90 -16.72 2.41
CA ASP A 279 -11.89 -17.19 3.35
C ASP A 279 -10.59 -17.57 2.63
N ASP A 280 -10.70 -18.09 1.41
CA ASP A 280 -9.59 -18.46 0.55
C ASP A 280 -9.62 -17.63 -0.75
N LEU A 281 -8.77 -16.60 -0.77
CA LEU A 281 -8.62 -15.75 -1.93
C LEU A 281 -7.81 -16.43 -3.04
N GLU A 282 -6.91 -17.33 -2.67
CA GLU A 282 -6.12 -18.12 -3.62
C GLU A 282 -7.01 -19.05 -4.44
N GLU A 283 -7.90 -19.83 -3.77
CA GLU A 283 -8.88 -20.66 -4.47
C GLU A 283 -9.76 -19.84 -5.41
N ALA A 284 -10.18 -18.65 -4.99
CA ALA A 284 -11.01 -17.77 -5.81
C ALA A 284 -10.27 -17.31 -7.09
N TYR A 285 -9.00 -16.93 -6.98
CA TYR A 285 -8.18 -16.59 -8.14
C TYR A 285 -8.00 -17.81 -9.04
N GLN A 286 -7.57 -18.94 -8.49
CA GLN A 286 -7.29 -20.16 -9.25
C GLN A 286 -8.53 -20.74 -9.97
N SER A 287 -9.73 -20.47 -9.45
CA SER A 287 -11.01 -20.84 -10.11
C SER A 287 -11.46 -19.86 -11.20
N SER A 288 -10.62 -18.88 -11.58
CA SER A 288 -10.93 -17.84 -12.55
C SER A 288 -9.91 -17.80 -13.69
N LYS A 289 -10.37 -17.51 -14.93
CA LYS A 289 -9.50 -17.51 -16.12
C LYS A 289 -8.71 -16.21 -16.27
N VAL A 290 -9.34 -15.06 -16.01
CA VAL A 290 -8.80 -13.72 -16.26
C VAL A 290 -9.15 -12.81 -15.09
N SER A 291 -8.20 -12.01 -14.64
CA SER A 291 -8.46 -10.93 -13.68
C SER A 291 -8.72 -9.63 -14.41
N ILE A 292 -9.66 -8.83 -13.91
CA ILE A 292 -9.88 -7.48 -14.41
C ILE A 292 -9.48 -6.44 -13.35
N CYS A 293 -8.89 -5.35 -13.83
CA CYS A 293 -8.52 -4.23 -12.99
C CYS A 293 -8.93 -2.90 -13.65
N PRO A 294 -10.25 -2.60 -13.74
CA PRO A 294 -10.73 -1.38 -14.36
C PRO A 294 -10.41 -0.18 -13.46
N MET A 295 -9.33 0.53 -13.76
CA MET A 295 -8.84 1.67 -12.99
C MET A 295 -8.80 2.91 -13.86
N LEU A 296 -9.64 3.90 -13.57
CA LEU A 296 -9.71 5.19 -14.27
C LEU A 296 -9.00 6.32 -13.55
N SER A 297 -8.49 6.06 -12.36
CA SER A 297 -7.80 7.03 -11.52
C SER A 297 -7.08 6.32 -10.36
N GLY A 298 -6.30 7.08 -9.59
CA GLY A 298 -5.54 6.60 -8.43
C GLY A 298 -4.05 6.45 -8.74
N THR A 299 -3.24 6.78 -7.75
CA THR A 299 -1.76 6.73 -7.79
C THR A 299 -1.23 5.39 -7.27
N GLY A 300 0.06 5.20 -7.36
CA GLY A 300 0.76 4.04 -6.79
C GLY A 300 0.51 2.72 -7.53
N ILE A 301 1.19 1.68 -7.06
CA ILE A 301 1.08 0.33 -7.61
C ILE A 301 -0.26 -0.31 -7.25
N LYS A 302 -0.83 -1.09 -8.16
CA LYS A 302 -2.10 -1.76 -7.94
C LYS A 302 -1.86 -3.17 -7.40
N ILE A 303 -1.99 -3.33 -6.10
CA ILE A 303 -1.76 -4.58 -5.37
C ILE A 303 -2.54 -5.75 -6.00
N LYS A 304 -3.80 -5.54 -6.40
CA LYS A 304 -4.63 -6.57 -7.04
C LYS A 304 -4.08 -7.08 -8.38
N VAL A 305 -3.30 -6.26 -9.09
CA VAL A 305 -2.60 -6.69 -10.30
C VAL A 305 -1.46 -7.63 -9.93
N LEU A 306 -0.62 -7.27 -8.94
CA LEU A 306 0.45 -8.14 -8.47
C LEU A 306 -0.08 -9.46 -7.89
N GLU A 307 -1.17 -9.42 -7.12
CA GLU A 307 -1.85 -10.60 -6.60
C GLU A 307 -2.28 -11.53 -7.73
N SER A 308 -2.96 -11.00 -8.76
CA SER A 308 -3.39 -11.79 -9.91
C SER A 308 -2.19 -12.43 -10.65
N LEU A 309 -1.15 -11.64 -10.90
CA LEU A 309 0.05 -12.12 -11.60
C LEU A 309 0.83 -13.16 -10.78
N SER A 310 0.86 -13.05 -9.45
CA SER A 310 1.49 -14.04 -8.56
C SER A 310 0.80 -15.40 -8.62
N MET A 311 -0.54 -15.39 -8.81
CA MET A 311 -1.36 -16.61 -9.04
C MET A 311 -1.27 -17.12 -10.46
N GLY A 312 -0.50 -16.47 -11.34
CA GLY A 312 -0.36 -16.83 -12.74
C GLY A 312 -1.58 -16.53 -13.61
N ILE A 313 -2.39 -15.54 -13.22
CA ILE A 313 -3.60 -15.16 -13.93
C ILE A 313 -3.35 -13.87 -14.71
N PRO A 314 -3.60 -13.83 -16.04
CA PRO A 314 -3.44 -12.63 -16.84
C PRO A 314 -4.48 -11.58 -16.46
N VAL A 315 -4.09 -10.32 -16.62
CA VAL A 315 -4.92 -9.18 -16.20
C VAL A 315 -5.33 -8.35 -17.41
N VAL A 316 -6.60 -7.95 -17.47
CA VAL A 316 -7.05 -6.89 -18.39
C VAL A 316 -7.33 -5.63 -17.58
N THR A 317 -6.73 -4.52 -18.00
CA THR A 317 -6.75 -3.28 -17.22
C THR A 317 -6.71 -2.03 -18.11
N ASN A 318 -7.02 -0.88 -17.51
CA ASN A 318 -6.75 0.43 -18.11
C ASN A 318 -5.30 0.86 -17.83
N SER A 319 -4.84 1.94 -18.45
CA SER A 319 -3.48 2.49 -18.30
C SER A 319 -3.10 2.77 -16.83
N TYR A 320 -4.05 3.20 -16.00
CA TYR A 320 -3.83 3.38 -14.56
C TYR A 320 -3.55 2.07 -13.80
N GLY A 321 -3.98 0.90 -14.32
CA GLY A 321 -3.76 -0.38 -13.66
C GLY A 321 -2.32 -0.86 -13.67
N VAL A 322 -1.54 -0.47 -14.67
CA VAL A 322 -0.11 -0.79 -14.77
C VAL A 322 0.81 0.28 -14.19
N THR A 323 0.26 1.38 -13.65
CA THR A 323 1.03 2.40 -12.96
C THR A 323 1.76 1.77 -11.76
N GLY A 324 3.02 2.11 -11.60
CA GLY A 324 3.89 1.61 -10.53
C GLY A 324 4.69 0.36 -10.91
N LEU A 325 4.27 -0.44 -11.89
CA LEU A 325 5.01 -1.61 -12.33
C LEU A 325 6.35 -1.25 -12.99
N VAL A 326 7.38 -2.06 -12.74
CA VAL A 326 8.72 -1.88 -13.32
C VAL A 326 8.71 -2.04 -14.85
N ASN A 327 7.84 -2.89 -15.37
CA ASN A 327 7.60 -3.07 -16.80
C ASN A 327 6.16 -2.72 -17.16
N LYS A 328 5.97 -1.98 -18.25
CA LYS A 328 4.64 -1.60 -18.76
C LYS A 328 4.15 -2.50 -19.89
N ILE A 329 5.04 -3.31 -20.47
CA ILE A 329 4.77 -4.23 -21.59
C ILE A 329 5.30 -5.62 -21.25
N ASN A 330 4.75 -6.65 -21.86
CA ASN A 330 5.14 -8.06 -21.64
C ASN A 330 5.17 -8.41 -20.13
N ASN A 331 4.17 -7.98 -19.43
CA ASN A 331 4.10 -8.03 -17.98
C ASN A 331 2.90 -8.84 -17.45
N GLY A 332 2.21 -9.56 -18.32
CA GLY A 332 1.00 -10.33 -17.98
C GLY A 332 -0.29 -9.51 -17.98
N CYS A 333 -0.23 -8.23 -18.38
CA CYS A 333 -1.39 -7.36 -18.51
C CYS A 333 -1.66 -7.00 -19.98
N LEU A 334 -2.93 -7.02 -20.37
CA LEU A 334 -3.42 -6.38 -21.58
C LEU A 334 -4.07 -5.06 -21.18
N VAL A 335 -3.69 -3.97 -21.85
CA VAL A 335 -4.03 -2.61 -21.41
C VAL A 335 -4.84 -1.90 -22.48
N SER A 336 -6.01 -1.39 -22.11
CA SER A 336 -6.78 -0.47 -22.95
C SER A 336 -7.65 0.46 -22.13
N ASP A 337 -7.75 1.70 -22.55
CA ASP A 337 -8.67 2.69 -21.98
C ASP A 337 -10.00 2.75 -22.78
N GLU A 338 -10.05 2.09 -23.96
CA GLU A 338 -11.23 2.02 -24.82
C GLU A 338 -12.10 0.79 -24.46
N PRO A 339 -13.43 0.96 -24.24
CA PRO A 339 -14.27 -0.14 -23.80
C PRO A 339 -14.31 -1.32 -24.78
N GLN A 340 -14.35 -1.07 -26.08
CA GLN A 340 -14.38 -2.14 -27.08
C GLN A 340 -13.08 -2.96 -27.06
N GLU A 341 -11.93 -2.32 -27.07
CA GLU A 341 -10.64 -3.01 -27.03
C GLU A 341 -10.42 -3.75 -25.69
N PHE A 342 -10.92 -3.18 -24.58
CA PHE A 342 -10.90 -3.86 -23.29
C PHE A 342 -11.73 -5.15 -23.34
N ALA A 343 -12.92 -5.11 -23.94
CA ALA A 343 -13.76 -6.30 -24.15
C ALA A 343 -13.10 -7.31 -25.10
N ASP A 344 -12.49 -6.85 -26.19
CA ASP A 344 -11.78 -7.71 -27.17
C ASP A 344 -10.60 -8.42 -26.50
N HIS A 345 -9.86 -7.75 -25.63
CA HIS A 345 -8.80 -8.36 -24.82
C HIS A 345 -9.33 -9.48 -23.93
N ILE A 346 -10.45 -9.25 -23.24
CA ILE A 346 -11.10 -10.28 -22.43
C ILE A 346 -11.52 -11.47 -23.30
N GLN A 347 -12.24 -11.25 -24.38
CA GLN A 347 -12.71 -12.31 -25.27
C GLN A 347 -11.55 -13.15 -25.81
N LYS A 348 -10.48 -12.48 -26.27
CA LYS A 348 -9.29 -13.15 -26.79
C LYS A 348 -8.63 -14.05 -25.73
N LEU A 349 -8.56 -13.61 -24.47
CA LEU A 349 -8.03 -14.43 -23.36
C LEU A 349 -8.97 -15.59 -23.00
N LEU A 350 -10.29 -15.43 -23.12
CA LEU A 350 -11.27 -16.47 -22.81
C LEU A 350 -11.32 -17.55 -23.89
N GLU A 351 -11.26 -17.17 -25.16
CA GLU A 351 -11.44 -18.04 -26.32
C GLU A 351 -10.13 -18.73 -26.79
N ASN A 352 -8.96 -18.11 -26.51
CA ASN A 352 -7.66 -18.59 -26.96
C ASN A 352 -6.78 -18.99 -25.76
N GLU A 353 -6.84 -20.25 -25.39
CA GLU A 353 -6.06 -20.78 -24.28
C GLU A 353 -4.54 -20.63 -24.44
N PRO A 354 -3.93 -20.97 -25.60
CA PRO A 354 -2.50 -20.78 -25.78
C PRO A 354 -2.09 -19.28 -25.61
N PHE A 355 -2.91 -18.35 -26.09
CA PHE A 355 -2.66 -16.92 -25.89
C PHE A 355 -2.79 -16.53 -24.42
N ARG A 356 -3.81 -17.03 -23.71
CA ARG A 356 -3.97 -16.80 -22.27
C ARG A 356 -2.77 -17.28 -21.48
N GLN A 357 -2.28 -18.50 -21.78
CA GLN A 357 -1.10 -19.07 -21.13
C GLN A 357 0.17 -18.25 -21.42
N ALA A 358 0.36 -17.77 -22.68
CA ALA A 358 1.49 -16.93 -23.03
C ALA A 358 1.50 -15.60 -22.24
N ILE A 359 0.34 -14.95 -22.06
CA ILE A 359 0.23 -13.72 -21.27
C ILE A 359 0.45 -14.03 -19.77
N ALA A 360 -0.12 -15.12 -19.26
CA ALA A 360 0.11 -15.57 -17.88
C ALA A 360 1.60 -15.81 -17.60
N GLN A 361 2.33 -16.42 -18.54
CA GLN A 361 3.77 -16.66 -18.43
C GLN A 361 4.57 -15.37 -18.35
N GLN A 362 4.23 -14.34 -19.12
CA GLN A 362 4.85 -13.02 -19.00
C GLN A 362 4.68 -12.42 -17.59
N GLY A 363 3.49 -12.60 -16.99
CA GLY A 363 3.22 -12.20 -15.62
C GLY A 363 4.09 -12.95 -14.61
N ARG A 364 4.21 -14.28 -14.75
CA ARG A 364 5.08 -15.10 -13.88
C ARG A 364 6.55 -14.67 -13.97
N GLU A 365 7.04 -14.35 -15.16
CA GLU A 365 8.42 -13.88 -15.37
C GLU A 365 8.65 -12.52 -14.68
N LEU A 366 7.71 -11.60 -14.80
CA LEU A 366 7.76 -10.33 -14.08
C LEU A 366 7.81 -10.56 -12.57
N MET A 367 6.91 -11.36 -12.03
CA MET A 367 6.84 -11.66 -10.60
C MET A 367 8.13 -12.34 -10.11
N LYS A 368 8.63 -13.33 -10.84
CA LYS A 368 9.87 -14.04 -10.53
C LYS A 368 11.10 -13.13 -10.55
N SER A 369 11.14 -12.14 -11.45
CA SER A 369 12.30 -11.27 -11.61
C SER A 369 12.32 -10.09 -10.63
N PHE A 370 11.14 -9.52 -10.29
CA PHE A 370 11.07 -8.25 -9.58
C PHE A 370 10.22 -8.26 -8.31
N TYR A 371 9.15 -9.06 -8.26
CA TYR A 371 8.15 -9.01 -7.18
C TYR A 371 8.09 -10.30 -6.34
N ASN A 372 9.22 -10.99 -6.19
CA ASN A 372 9.34 -12.15 -5.32
C ASN A 372 9.87 -11.78 -3.93
N LEU A 373 9.59 -12.64 -2.94
CA LEU A 373 9.98 -12.44 -1.55
C LEU A 373 11.50 -12.28 -1.36
N ALA A 374 12.31 -13.03 -2.12
CA ALA A 374 13.77 -12.96 -1.99
C ALA A 374 14.33 -11.62 -2.49
N GLN A 375 13.75 -11.07 -3.56
CA GLN A 375 14.13 -9.76 -4.07
C GLN A 375 13.72 -8.64 -3.11
N GLU A 376 12.52 -8.70 -2.53
CA GLU A 376 12.08 -7.76 -1.50
C GLU A 376 13.03 -7.79 -0.31
N GLU A 377 13.30 -8.98 0.22
CA GLU A 377 14.22 -9.17 1.35
C GLU A 377 15.60 -8.57 1.07
N LYS A 378 16.17 -8.89 -0.09
CA LYS A 378 17.48 -8.38 -0.50
C LYS A 378 17.51 -6.86 -0.49
N VAL A 379 16.53 -6.21 -1.14
CA VAL A 379 16.49 -4.75 -1.24
C VAL A 379 16.26 -4.09 0.12
N LEU A 380 15.42 -4.69 0.98
CA LEU A 380 15.21 -4.23 2.36
C LEU A 380 16.51 -4.32 3.17
N MET A 381 17.19 -5.48 3.15
CA MET A 381 18.44 -5.68 3.87
C MET A 381 19.53 -4.72 3.41
N ASP A 382 19.71 -4.58 2.09
CA ASP A 382 20.67 -3.64 1.51
C ASP A 382 20.35 -2.21 1.92
N SER A 383 19.05 -1.84 1.96
CA SER A 383 18.66 -0.49 2.36
C SER A 383 18.83 -0.20 3.84
N LEU A 384 18.58 -1.17 4.70
CA LEU A 384 18.68 -1.03 6.16
C LEU A 384 20.15 -1.04 6.64
N LEU A 385 21.02 -1.80 5.98
CA LEU A 385 22.40 -2.02 6.43
C LEU A 385 23.44 -1.15 5.70
N ASP A 386 23.15 -0.67 4.49
CA ASP A 386 24.06 0.14 3.66
C ASP A 386 24.72 1.31 4.40
N PRO A 387 24.00 2.11 5.23
CA PRO A 387 24.60 3.22 5.97
C PRO A 387 25.63 2.81 7.02
N PHE A 388 25.60 1.55 7.46
CA PHE A 388 26.48 1.00 8.50
C PHE A 388 27.65 0.22 7.91
N ASN A 389 27.59 -0.13 6.61
CA ASN A 389 28.62 -0.88 5.90
C ASN A 389 29.65 0.04 5.18
N LYS A 390 29.37 1.34 5.06
CA LYS A 390 30.24 2.35 4.42
C LYS A 390 31.24 2.99 5.40
N LYS A 391 31.81 2.19 6.33
CA LYS A 391 32.88 2.64 7.20
C LYS A 391 34.22 2.04 6.77
#